data_985cf3beb14207f6a390797e98a2ca7b
#
_entry.id   985cf3beb14207f6a390797e98a2ca7b
#
_cell.length_a   1.000
_cell.length_b   1.000
_cell.length_c   1.000
_cell.angle_alpha   90.00
_cell.angle_beta   90.00
_cell.angle_gamma   90.00
#
_symmetry.space_group_name_H-M   'P 1'
#
loop_
_entity.id
_entity.type
_entity.pdbx_description
1 polymer ?
#
loop_
_entity_poly.entity_id
_entity_poly.type
_entity_poly.pdbx_seq_one_letter_code
_entity_poly.pdbx_strand_id
1 'polypeptide(L)'
;DLVSNLSDKDIWRLNRGGHDPHKVFAAYDKASKNTGSPTVVIAKTIKGYGMGKSGESVNTTHQTKKLDIDDLMYYRDRFDVPLTDKQVKNIEYYKPDQNSPEIKYIKEKRLKLGGFIPERTTYAKPIKAPPKDIFDNMKVSTGSKEMSTTMALVRMLTNLLRDKNVAPRLVPIIPDEAR
;
A
#
# COMPACT_ATOMS: atom_id res chain seq x y z
N ASP A 1 9.62 -29.55 -17.19
CA ASP A 1 8.68 -30.14 -16.20
C ASP A 1 7.54 -29.22 -15.80
N LEU A 2 7.75 -27.88 -15.64
CA LEU A 2 6.67 -26.94 -15.25
C LEU A 2 5.50 -26.84 -16.25
N VAL A 3 5.75 -27.14 -17.52
CA VAL A 3 4.75 -27.05 -18.60
C VAL A 3 4.51 -28.38 -19.29
N SER A 4 4.94 -29.51 -18.70
CA SER A 4 4.82 -30.84 -19.29
C SER A 4 3.38 -31.28 -19.51
N ASN A 5 2.43 -30.69 -18.80
CA ASN A 5 1.00 -30.94 -18.90
C ASN A 5 0.26 -29.94 -19.81
N LEU A 6 0.99 -29.00 -20.44
CA LEU A 6 0.41 -28.00 -21.32
C LEU A 6 0.64 -28.37 -22.78
N SER A 7 -0.37 -28.14 -23.62
CA SER A 7 -0.20 -28.19 -25.08
C SER A 7 0.53 -26.93 -25.58
N ASP A 8 1.08 -26.98 -26.81
CA ASP A 8 1.67 -25.81 -27.47
C ASP A 8 0.70 -24.61 -27.50
N LYS A 9 -0.59 -24.89 -27.72
CA LYS A 9 -1.65 -23.90 -27.74
C LYS A 9 -1.84 -23.25 -26.34
N ASP A 10 -1.73 -24.02 -25.26
CA ASP A 10 -1.81 -23.52 -23.90
C ASP A 10 -0.59 -22.66 -23.57
N ILE A 11 0.59 -23.10 -23.99
CA ILE A 11 1.86 -22.34 -23.81
C ILE A 11 1.76 -20.99 -24.52
N TRP A 12 1.27 -20.99 -25.77
CA TRP A 12 1.06 -19.76 -26.53
C TRP A 12 0.05 -18.79 -25.91
N ARG A 13 -0.92 -19.30 -25.16
CA ARG A 13 -1.94 -18.51 -24.45
C ARG A 13 -1.48 -18.01 -23.09
N LEU A 14 -0.34 -18.47 -22.59
CA LEU A 14 0.18 -17.98 -21.31
C LEU A 14 0.40 -16.48 -21.37
N ASN A 15 -0.17 -15.78 -20.42
CA ASN A 15 0.10 -14.37 -20.16
C ASN A 15 0.74 -14.19 -18.77
N ARG A 16 1.28 -13.01 -18.55
CA ARG A 16 1.98 -12.71 -17.28
C ARG A 16 1.05 -12.62 -16.07
N GLY A 17 -0.23 -12.43 -16.27
CA GLY A 17 -1.27 -12.51 -15.25
C GLY A 17 -1.22 -11.48 -14.13
N GLY A 18 -0.39 -10.42 -14.22
CA GLY A 18 -0.26 -9.43 -13.16
C GLY A 18 -1.55 -8.64 -12.86
N HIS A 19 -2.48 -8.63 -13.80
CA HIS A 19 -3.83 -8.06 -13.65
C HIS A 19 -4.94 -9.12 -13.67
N ASP A 20 -4.58 -10.40 -13.70
CA ASP A 20 -5.54 -11.49 -13.64
C ASP A 20 -5.85 -11.82 -12.18
N PRO A 21 -7.05 -11.54 -11.66
CA PRO A 21 -7.37 -11.71 -10.25
C PRO A 21 -7.22 -13.16 -9.77
N HIS A 22 -7.50 -14.15 -10.62
CA HIS A 22 -7.36 -15.55 -10.27
C HIS A 22 -5.89 -15.96 -10.11
N LYS A 23 -5.03 -15.51 -11.02
CA LYS A 23 -3.59 -15.77 -10.94
C LYS A 23 -2.94 -15.06 -9.76
N VAL A 24 -3.32 -13.81 -9.53
CA VAL A 24 -2.84 -13.03 -8.38
C VAL A 24 -3.28 -13.72 -7.08
N PHE A 25 -4.55 -14.08 -6.96
CA PHE A 25 -5.06 -14.80 -5.80
C PHE A 25 -4.30 -16.12 -5.57
N ALA A 26 -4.13 -16.94 -6.61
CA ALA A 26 -3.45 -18.23 -6.52
C ALA A 26 -1.98 -18.06 -6.07
N ALA A 27 -1.28 -17.05 -6.58
CA ALA A 27 0.09 -16.75 -6.20
C ALA A 27 0.19 -16.36 -4.70
N TYR A 28 -0.67 -15.48 -4.24
CA TYR A 28 -0.69 -15.07 -2.82
C TYR A 28 -1.16 -16.19 -1.89
N ASP A 29 -2.16 -16.98 -2.28
CA ASP A 29 -2.60 -18.15 -1.50
C ASP A 29 -1.46 -19.16 -1.32
N LYS A 30 -0.72 -19.44 -2.40
CA LYS A 30 0.47 -20.30 -2.33
C LYS A 30 1.57 -19.71 -1.44
N ALA A 31 1.85 -18.41 -1.60
CA ALA A 31 2.85 -17.72 -0.82
C ALA A 31 2.53 -17.74 0.69
N SER A 32 1.26 -17.50 1.05
CA SER A 32 0.82 -17.50 2.45
C SER A 32 0.91 -18.87 3.16
N LYS A 33 0.96 -19.94 2.39
CA LYS A 33 1.11 -21.33 2.90
C LYS A 33 2.56 -21.79 2.98
N ASN A 34 3.49 -21.03 2.40
CA ASN A 34 4.91 -21.36 2.47
C ASN A 34 5.51 -20.86 3.79
N THR A 35 5.99 -21.79 4.62
CA THR A 35 6.56 -21.48 5.94
C THR A 35 8.07 -21.72 6.02
N GLY A 36 8.66 -22.33 5.01
CA GLY A 36 10.07 -22.76 5.04
C GLY A 36 11.06 -21.69 4.58
N SER A 37 10.60 -20.69 3.81
CA SER A 37 11.44 -19.63 3.25
C SER A 37 10.60 -18.41 2.87
N PRO A 38 11.20 -17.21 2.73
CA PRO A 38 10.53 -16.05 2.19
C PRO A 38 10.04 -16.31 0.75
N THR A 39 8.86 -15.78 0.43
CA THR A 39 8.29 -15.86 -0.93
C THR A 39 8.17 -14.47 -1.52
N VAL A 40 8.68 -14.30 -2.75
CA VAL A 40 8.54 -13.07 -3.53
C VAL A 40 7.62 -13.33 -4.71
N VAL A 41 6.57 -12.52 -4.84
CA VAL A 41 5.65 -12.53 -5.99
C VAL A 41 5.99 -11.35 -6.90
N ILE A 42 6.50 -11.64 -8.10
CA ILE A 42 6.81 -10.61 -9.11
C ILE A 42 5.62 -10.49 -10.06
N ALA A 43 4.88 -9.39 -9.98
CA ALA A 43 3.73 -9.12 -10.83
C ALA A 43 4.08 -8.13 -11.94
N LYS A 44 3.94 -8.52 -13.19
CA LYS A 44 4.05 -7.62 -14.34
C LYS A 44 2.72 -6.90 -14.52
N THR A 45 2.72 -5.61 -14.24
CA THR A 45 1.53 -4.76 -14.28
C THR A 45 1.73 -3.54 -15.18
N ILE A 46 0.65 -2.85 -15.46
CA ILE A 46 0.63 -1.57 -16.20
C ILE A 46 0.27 -0.46 -15.22
N LYS A 47 1.05 0.61 -15.21
CA LYS A 47 0.73 1.77 -14.38
C LYS A 47 -0.59 2.39 -14.82
N GLY A 48 -1.44 2.71 -13.85
CA GLY A 48 -2.77 3.26 -14.13
C GLY A 48 -3.76 2.26 -14.70
N TYR A 49 -3.57 0.96 -14.46
CA TYR A 49 -4.50 -0.06 -14.91
C TYR A 49 -5.95 0.26 -14.51
N GLY A 50 -6.83 0.24 -15.48
CA GLY A 50 -8.24 0.59 -15.29
C GLY A 50 -8.59 2.06 -15.49
N MET A 51 -7.61 2.97 -15.55
CA MET A 51 -7.85 4.40 -15.73
C MET A 51 -8.18 4.80 -17.20
N GLY A 52 -8.25 3.84 -18.11
CA GLY A 52 -8.57 4.09 -19.51
C GLY A 52 -7.58 5.03 -20.20
N LYS A 53 -8.09 5.82 -21.13
CA LYS A 53 -7.26 6.72 -21.97
C LYS A 53 -6.51 7.77 -21.19
N SER A 54 -7.04 8.21 -20.06
CA SER A 54 -6.47 9.30 -19.24
C SER A 54 -5.30 8.87 -18.37
N GLY A 55 -5.06 7.57 -18.19
CA GLY A 55 -4.04 7.14 -17.26
C GLY A 55 -3.39 5.79 -17.53
N GLU A 56 -4.01 4.90 -18.31
CA GLU A 56 -3.45 3.56 -18.51
C GLU A 56 -2.24 3.59 -19.46
N SER A 57 -1.08 3.20 -18.95
CA SER A 57 0.20 3.20 -19.67
C SER A 57 0.68 4.60 -20.12
N VAL A 58 0.21 5.66 -19.49
CA VAL A 58 0.60 7.03 -19.81
C VAL A 58 1.68 7.52 -18.85
N ASN A 59 2.69 8.22 -19.36
CA ASN A 59 3.82 8.71 -18.56
C ASN A 59 3.39 9.69 -17.47
N THR A 60 2.33 10.47 -17.69
CA THR A 60 1.80 11.45 -16.75
C THR A 60 0.95 10.84 -15.63
N THR A 61 0.64 9.56 -15.66
CA THR A 61 -0.24 8.88 -14.68
C THR A 61 0.21 9.09 -13.25
N HIS A 62 1.53 9.14 -13.02
CA HIS A 62 2.08 9.36 -11.68
C HIS A 62 1.68 10.74 -11.08
N GLN A 63 1.42 11.71 -11.92
CA GLN A 63 1.05 13.08 -11.53
C GLN A 63 -0.46 13.36 -11.63
N THR A 64 -1.23 12.41 -12.14
CA THR A 64 -2.68 12.53 -12.28
C THR A 64 -3.34 12.56 -10.90
N LYS A 65 -3.96 13.69 -10.55
CA LYS A 65 -4.60 13.92 -9.25
C LYS A 65 -6.11 13.69 -9.28
N LYS A 66 -6.73 13.76 -10.46
CA LYS A 66 -8.17 13.62 -10.64
C LYS A 66 -8.44 12.91 -11.95
N LEU A 67 -9.46 12.08 -11.95
CA LEU A 67 -10.11 11.54 -13.15
C LEU A 67 -11.32 12.42 -13.47
N ASP A 68 -11.62 12.58 -14.75
CA ASP A 68 -12.87 13.21 -15.15
C ASP A 68 -14.07 12.24 -15.01
N ILE A 69 -15.26 12.73 -15.29
CA ILE A 69 -16.49 11.93 -15.13
C ILE A 69 -16.53 10.76 -16.12
N ASP A 70 -16.05 10.96 -17.32
CA ASP A 70 -16.04 9.92 -18.36
C ASP A 70 -15.06 8.81 -17.99
N ASP A 71 -13.90 9.15 -17.45
CA ASP A 71 -12.94 8.17 -16.92
C ASP A 71 -13.50 7.39 -15.73
N LEU A 72 -14.22 8.06 -14.83
CA LEU A 72 -14.88 7.40 -13.70
C LEU A 72 -15.98 6.45 -14.14
N MET A 73 -16.76 6.85 -15.16
CA MET A 73 -17.77 5.96 -15.76
C MET A 73 -17.13 4.76 -16.44
N TYR A 74 -16.06 4.99 -17.20
CA TYR A 74 -15.30 3.91 -17.83
C TYR A 74 -14.75 2.92 -16.78
N TYR A 75 -14.20 3.43 -15.68
CA TYR A 75 -13.70 2.60 -14.57
C TYR A 75 -14.82 1.77 -13.94
N ARG A 76 -15.97 2.40 -13.63
CA ARG A 76 -17.15 1.72 -13.12
C ARG A 76 -17.59 0.57 -14.02
N ASP A 77 -17.73 0.85 -15.32
CA ASP A 77 -18.23 -0.13 -16.30
C ASP A 77 -17.23 -1.28 -16.51
N ARG A 78 -15.94 -0.96 -16.55
CA ARG A 78 -14.88 -1.96 -16.71
C ARG A 78 -14.80 -2.94 -15.55
N PHE A 79 -15.09 -2.49 -14.35
CA PHE A 79 -14.99 -3.30 -13.13
C PHE A 79 -16.34 -3.67 -12.53
N ASP A 80 -17.41 -3.48 -13.29
CA ASP A 80 -18.80 -3.81 -12.88
C ASP A 80 -19.15 -3.25 -11.49
N VAL A 81 -18.69 -2.02 -11.19
CA VAL A 81 -18.99 -1.38 -9.91
C VAL A 81 -20.47 -0.94 -9.92
N PRO A 82 -21.31 -1.43 -9.00
CA PRO A 82 -22.76 -1.24 -9.06
C PRO A 82 -23.17 0.16 -8.59
N LEU A 83 -22.78 1.19 -9.33
CA LEU A 83 -23.15 2.58 -9.12
C LEU A 83 -23.90 3.12 -10.35
N THR A 84 -24.94 3.90 -10.11
CA THR A 84 -25.66 4.64 -11.16
C THR A 84 -24.81 5.81 -11.68
N ASP A 85 -25.12 6.31 -12.88
CA ASP A 85 -24.45 7.48 -13.44
C ASP A 85 -24.51 8.70 -12.52
N LYS A 86 -25.65 8.90 -11.84
CA LYS A 86 -25.82 9.97 -10.86
C LYS A 86 -24.86 9.83 -9.68
N GLN A 87 -24.69 8.63 -9.17
CA GLN A 87 -23.77 8.35 -8.06
C GLN A 87 -22.31 8.54 -8.48
N VAL A 88 -21.93 8.11 -9.68
CA VAL A 88 -20.59 8.36 -10.23
C VAL A 88 -20.33 9.85 -10.38
N LYS A 89 -21.28 10.62 -10.94
CA LYS A 89 -21.17 12.08 -11.06
C LYS A 89 -21.04 12.81 -9.72
N ASN A 90 -21.68 12.27 -8.68
CA ASN A 90 -21.59 12.79 -7.32
C ASN A 90 -20.37 12.26 -6.55
N ILE A 91 -19.56 11.39 -7.16
CA ILE A 91 -18.39 10.75 -6.53
C ILE A 91 -18.80 10.03 -5.22
N GLU A 92 -19.91 9.29 -5.28
CA GLU A 92 -20.40 8.52 -4.13
C GLU A 92 -19.56 7.25 -3.93
N TYR A 93 -19.29 6.92 -2.67
CA TYR A 93 -18.58 5.68 -2.35
C TYR A 93 -19.49 4.47 -2.50
N TYR A 94 -19.01 3.46 -3.20
CA TYR A 94 -19.65 2.16 -3.19
C TYR A 94 -19.42 1.46 -1.86
N LYS A 95 -20.51 1.05 -1.21
CA LYS A 95 -20.47 0.25 0.00
C LYS A 95 -21.16 -1.09 -0.27
N PRO A 96 -20.41 -2.20 -0.34
CA PRO A 96 -20.99 -3.52 -0.54
C PRO A 96 -21.96 -3.90 0.55
N ASP A 97 -22.97 -4.71 0.21
CA ASP A 97 -23.89 -5.27 1.20
C ASP A 97 -23.12 -6.14 2.22
N GLN A 98 -23.49 -6.01 3.49
CA GLN A 98 -22.84 -6.74 4.58
C GLN A 98 -22.98 -8.27 4.49
N ASN A 99 -23.99 -8.74 3.73
CA ASN A 99 -24.26 -10.15 3.49
C ASN A 99 -23.72 -10.65 2.15
N SER A 100 -23.08 -9.79 1.37
CA SER A 100 -22.49 -10.19 0.09
C SER A 100 -21.39 -11.25 0.30
N PRO A 101 -21.16 -12.14 -0.67
CA PRO A 101 -20.13 -13.17 -0.58
C PRO A 101 -18.73 -12.59 -0.29
N GLU A 102 -18.41 -11.46 -0.91
CA GLU A 102 -17.13 -10.77 -0.76
C GLU A 102 -16.90 -10.29 0.68
N ILE A 103 -17.92 -9.67 1.27
CA ILE A 103 -17.84 -9.18 2.65
C ILE A 103 -17.78 -10.34 3.64
N LYS A 104 -18.54 -11.40 3.43
CA LYS A 104 -18.44 -12.62 4.25
C LYS A 104 -17.05 -13.23 4.19
N TYR A 105 -16.49 -13.34 2.98
CA TYR A 105 -15.14 -13.86 2.78
C TYR A 105 -14.08 -13.01 3.50
N ILE A 106 -14.11 -11.70 3.34
CA ILE A 106 -13.16 -10.79 4.00
C ILE A 106 -13.28 -10.91 5.53
N LYS A 107 -14.51 -10.90 6.06
CA LYS A 107 -14.75 -11.04 7.50
C LYS A 107 -14.22 -12.35 8.04
N GLU A 108 -14.49 -13.46 7.36
CA GLU A 108 -13.99 -14.78 7.76
C GLU A 108 -12.45 -14.82 7.81
N LYS A 109 -11.79 -14.34 6.76
CA LYS A 109 -10.32 -14.28 6.71
C LYS A 109 -9.76 -13.39 7.81
N ARG A 110 -10.37 -12.23 8.04
CA ARG A 110 -9.91 -11.30 9.09
C ARG A 110 -10.11 -11.86 10.49
N LEU A 111 -11.21 -12.55 10.75
CA LEU A 111 -11.44 -13.21 12.05
C LEU A 111 -10.38 -14.29 12.33
N LYS A 112 -10.01 -15.10 11.32
CA LYS A 112 -8.92 -16.09 11.45
C LYS A 112 -7.56 -15.44 11.76
N LEU A 113 -7.37 -14.17 11.43
CA LEU A 113 -6.15 -13.40 11.72
C LEU A 113 -6.25 -12.56 13.02
N GLY A 114 -7.28 -12.79 13.84
CA GLY A 114 -7.47 -12.03 15.08
C GLY A 114 -8.30 -10.75 14.97
N GLY A 115 -9.01 -10.53 13.84
CA GLY A 115 -9.89 -9.38 13.63
C GLY A 115 -9.38 -8.35 12.63
N PHE A 116 -10.13 -7.27 12.45
CA PHE A 116 -9.82 -6.24 11.45
C PHE A 116 -8.68 -5.31 11.87
N ILE A 117 -8.60 -5.01 13.14
CA ILE A 117 -7.53 -4.21 13.74
C ILE A 117 -6.87 -5.09 14.78
N PRO A 118 -5.54 -5.26 14.73
CA PRO A 118 -4.84 -5.96 15.80
C PRO A 118 -5.19 -5.33 17.15
N GLU A 119 -5.40 -6.16 18.16
CA GLU A 119 -5.68 -5.68 19.50
C GLU A 119 -4.52 -4.79 19.95
N ARG A 120 -4.85 -3.55 20.30
CA ARG A 120 -3.84 -2.62 20.83
C ARG A 120 -3.57 -2.99 22.27
N THR A 121 -2.39 -3.47 22.54
CA THR A 121 -1.95 -3.72 23.89
C THR A 121 -1.34 -2.45 24.47
N THR A 122 -1.72 -2.11 25.69
CA THR A 122 -1.05 -1.06 26.49
C THR A 122 0.22 -1.59 27.17
N TYR A 123 0.57 -2.84 26.94
CA TYR A 123 1.73 -3.52 27.50
C TYR A 123 3.01 -3.10 26.78
N ALA A 124 3.44 -1.87 26.99
CA ALA A 124 4.77 -1.45 26.57
C ALA A 124 5.61 -1.18 27.83
N LYS A 125 6.81 -1.73 27.90
CA LYS A 125 7.77 -1.32 28.93
C LYS A 125 8.00 0.20 28.79
N PRO A 126 7.89 0.97 29.89
CA PRO A 126 8.13 2.42 29.85
C PRO A 126 9.50 2.71 29.22
N ILE A 127 9.55 3.70 28.36
CA ILE A 127 10.81 4.21 27.81
C ILE A 127 11.23 5.39 28.68
N LYS A 128 12.45 5.37 29.17
CA LYS A 128 13.01 6.55 29.84
C LYS A 128 13.14 7.65 28.79
N ALA A 129 12.53 8.79 29.08
CA ALA A 129 12.66 9.95 28.21
C ALA A 129 14.13 10.36 28.05
N PRO A 130 14.58 10.73 26.86
CA PRO A 130 15.93 11.20 26.64
C PRO A 130 16.13 12.52 27.40
N PRO A 131 17.35 12.86 27.83
CA PRO A 131 17.63 14.13 28.45
C PRO A 131 17.40 15.30 27.50
N LYS A 132 16.96 16.44 27.99
CA LYS A 132 16.55 17.58 27.14
C LYS A 132 17.69 18.22 26.37
N ASP A 133 18.91 18.06 26.83
CA ASP A 133 20.14 18.62 26.24
C ASP A 133 20.49 18.00 24.89
N ILE A 134 20.00 16.78 24.59
CA ILE A 134 20.19 16.19 23.26
C ILE A 134 19.57 17.03 22.11
N PHE A 135 18.66 17.95 22.46
CA PHE A 135 18.01 18.86 21.53
C PHE A 135 18.58 20.30 21.55
N ASP A 136 19.65 20.57 22.28
CA ASP A 136 20.18 21.92 22.43
C ASP A 136 20.63 22.54 21.12
N ASN A 137 21.17 21.69 20.20
CA ASN A 137 21.53 22.11 18.86
C ASN A 137 20.32 22.51 17.99
N MET A 138 19.09 22.20 18.41
CA MET A 138 17.85 22.56 17.70
C MET A 138 17.18 23.81 18.31
N LYS A 139 17.62 24.25 19.48
CA LYS A 139 17.09 25.44 20.18
C LYS A 139 17.76 26.72 19.69
N VAL A 140 18.88 26.60 18.97
CA VAL A 140 19.62 27.76 18.45
C VAL A 140 19.08 28.15 17.08
N SER A 141 19.08 29.46 16.83
CA SER A 141 18.70 30.00 15.53
C SER A 141 19.61 29.47 14.41
N THR A 142 19.04 29.20 13.25
CA THR A 142 19.79 28.85 12.03
C THR A 142 20.47 30.09 11.41
N GLY A 143 20.29 31.28 11.98
CA GLY A 143 20.73 32.55 11.41
C GLY A 143 20.00 32.87 10.10
N SER A 144 20.73 33.15 9.05
CA SER A 144 20.19 33.40 7.70
C SER A 144 19.92 32.14 6.88
N LYS A 145 20.22 30.95 7.42
CA LYS A 145 20.00 29.68 6.69
C LYS A 145 18.58 29.22 6.86
N GLU A 146 17.88 29.15 5.76
CA GLU A 146 16.55 28.53 5.72
C GLU A 146 16.65 27.02 5.96
N MET A 147 15.71 26.48 6.70
CA MET A 147 15.61 25.07 6.97
C MET A 147 14.16 24.62 6.84
N SER A 148 13.92 23.58 6.03
CA SER A 148 12.60 22.99 5.93
C SER A 148 12.19 22.25 7.21
N THR A 149 10.90 22.14 7.46
CA THR A 149 10.37 21.36 8.58
C THR A 149 10.78 19.89 8.50
N THR A 150 10.90 19.33 7.30
CA THR A 150 11.42 17.97 7.08
C THR A 150 12.85 17.84 7.56
N MET A 151 13.73 18.80 7.26
CA MET A 151 15.13 18.76 7.74
C MET A 151 15.21 18.96 9.25
N ALA A 152 14.33 19.75 9.84
CA ALA A 152 14.24 19.85 11.30
C ALA A 152 13.85 18.49 11.93
N LEU A 153 12.85 17.79 11.36
CA LEU A 153 12.46 16.46 11.80
C LEU A 153 13.63 15.45 11.67
N VAL A 154 14.34 15.45 10.54
CA VAL A 154 15.51 14.56 10.33
C VAL A 154 16.57 14.78 11.40
N ARG A 155 16.87 16.03 11.73
CA ARG A 155 17.83 16.36 12.82
C ARG A 155 17.36 15.87 14.19
N MET A 156 16.06 16.04 14.48
CA MET A 156 15.46 15.54 15.71
C MET A 156 15.55 14.01 15.80
N LEU A 157 15.19 13.30 14.73
CA LEU A 157 15.32 11.85 14.65
C LEU A 157 16.77 11.39 14.81
N THR A 158 17.72 12.10 14.21
CA THR A 158 19.15 11.81 14.34
C THR A 158 19.61 11.91 15.82
N ASN A 159 19.14 12.90 16.55
CA ASN A 159 19.45 13.03 17.97
C ASN A 159 18.81 11.88 18.79
N LEU A 160 17.55 11.55 18.52
CA LEU A 160 16.85 10.43 19.17
C LEU A 160 17.50 9.07 18.89
N LEU A 161 17.99 8.84 17.68
CA LEU A 161 18.71 7.61 17.30
C LEU A 161 20.09 7.47 17.95
N ARG A 162 20.64 8.53 18.56
CA ARG A 162 21.87 8.48 19.36
C ARG A 162 21.59 8.16 20.83
N ASP A 163 20.36 8.30 21.29
CA ASP A 163 20.00 7.95 22.67
C ASP A 163 19.85 6.44 22.82
N LYS A 164 20.61 5.85 23.78
CA LYS A 164 20.68 4.40 23.98
C LYS A 164 19.35 3.75 24.44
N ASN A 165 18.44 4.53 25.01
CA ASN A 165 17.15 4.02 25.47
C ASN A 165 16.10 4.07 24.37
N VAL A 166 16.15 5.11 23.51
CA VAL A 166 15.15 5.35 22.46
C VAL A 166 15.52 4.66 21.16
N ALA A 167 16.79 4.71 20.76
CA ALA A 167 17.27 4.17 19.47
C ALA A 167 16.84 2.73 19.18
N PRO A 168 16.90 1.75 20.11
CA PRO A 168 16.50 0.37 19.82
C PRO A 168 15.01 0.20 19.53
N ARG A 169 14.19 1.25 19.76
CA ARG A 169 12.73 1.21 19.58
C ARG A 169 12.23 2.20 18.56
N LEU A 170 13.12 2.99 17.96
CA LEU A 170 12.78 3.97 16.94
C LEU A 170 13.22 3.46 15.58
N VAL A 171 12.26 3.14 14.73
CA VAL A 171 12.49 2.69 13.36
C VAL A 171 11.81 3.65 12.40
N PRO A 172 12.52 4.61 11.81
CA PRO A 172 11.98 5.45 10.74
C PRO A 172 11.71 4.61 9.50
N ILE A 173 10.49 4.70 8.97
CA ILE A 173 10.11 4.06 7.72
C ILE A 173 9.87 5.17 6.71
N ILE A 174 10.73 5.24 5.70
CA ILE A 174 10.70 6.30 4.69
C ILE A 174 10.53 5.61 3.33
N PRO A 175 9.41 5.83 2.61
CA PRO A 175 9.18 5.18 1.32
C PRO A 175 10.16 5.67 0.26
N ASP A 176 9.97 6.85 -0.34
CA ASP A 176 10.89 7.38 -1.36
C ASP A 176 11.15 8.90 -1.25
N GLU A 177 10.60 9.56 -0.26
CA GLU A 177 10.71 11.02 -0.07
C GLU A 177 12.05 11.47 0.56
N ALA A 178 12.92 10.54 0.92
CA ALA A 178 14.23 10.84 1.52
C ALA A 178 15.29 11.16 0.45
N ARG A 179 15.12 12.24 -0.28
CA ARG A 179 16.11 12.73 -1.25
C ARG A 179 16.91 13.90 -0.69
#